data_faa016f21a514679683838319cbd321e
#
_entry.id   faa016f21a514679683838319cbd321e
#
_cell.length_a   1.000
_cell.length_b   1.000
_cell.length_c   1.000
_cell.angle_alpha   90.00
_cell.angle_beta   90.00
_cell.angle_gamma   90.00
#
_symmetry.space_group_name_H-M   'P 1'
#
loop_
_entity.id
_entity.type
_entity.pdbx_description
1 polymer ?
#
loop_
_entity_poly.entity_id
_entity_poly.type
_entity_poly.pdbx_seq_one_letter_code
_entity_poly.pdbx_strand_id
1 'polypeptide(L)'
;MSLNKDLTIIFVSFYSKNIIEKPINQIDKEIPIIVVENSLDKDLKDKLEEKYSNVKVLIPEKNTGNGGGINVGLKEVKSKFVLYLDVDVELNKSTIETLYNNAEKLDNFSILGPSIKNFPYKNEFYLDKNIIPGVHSMNFITGCALFFNMKALNSIGFFDEKIFLYYEENDIYLRSLKKDFKILLIEAAEINHLGNSSTDLIQRDDIEINRNWHLMWSTFYFHNKHFGIIKAYEKTIFKFLSSFIKFIFFSVVQNHLKRKIYYARMSGIFNAMIGKDSWFRSSIKNNIDN
;
A
#
# COMPACT_ATOMS: atom_id res chain seq x y z
N MET A 1 -10.73 -25.76 -11.55
CA MET A 1 -10.52 -24.31 -11.55
C MET A 1 -9.04 -24.06 -11.79
N SER A 2 -8.70 -23.08 -12.57
CA SER A 2 -7.31 -22.84 -13.00
C SER A 2 -6.86 -21.53 -12.35
N LEU A 3 -5.78 -21.57 -11.57
CA LEU A 3 -5.14 -20.42 -10.91
C LEU A 3 -5.05 -19.20 -11.86
N ASN A 4 -4.68 -19.44 -13.10
CA ASN A 4 -4.48 -18.42 -14.12
C ASN A 4 -5.78 -17.70 -14.57
N LYS A 5 -6.96 -18.30 -14.37
CA LYS A 5 -8.25 -17.68 -14.68
C LYS A 5 -8.87 -16.98 -13.47
N ASP A 6 -8.57 -17.48 -12.28
CA ASP A 6 -9.19 -17.03 -11.04
C ASP A 6 -8.37 -15.97 -10.31
N LEU A 7 -7.13 -15.68 -10.75
CA LEU A 7 -6.23 -14.72 -10.12
C LEU A 7 -5.78 -13.63 -11.10
N THR A 8 -5.74 -12.39 -10.66
CA THR A 8 -5.05 -11.27 -11.32
C THR A 8 -4.05 -10.66 -10.33
N ILE A 9 -2.87 -10.29 -10.82
CA ILE A 9 -1.87 -9.60 -10.01
C ILE A 9 -1.90 -8.11 -10.32
N ILE A 10 -1.82 -7.25 -9.28
CA ILE A 10 -1.77 -5.80 -9.42
C ILE A 10 -0.46 -5.27 -8.82
N PHE A 11 0.23 -4.43 -9.57
CA PHE A 11 1.32 -3.58 -9.09
C PHE A 11 0.91 -2.12 -9.20
N VAL A 12 1.30 -1.30 -8.22
CA VAL A 12 1.28 0.15 -8.33
C VAL A 12 2.72 0.63 -8.47
N SER A 13 3.05 1.15 -9.64
CA SER A 13 4.37 1.67 -10.00
C SER A 13 4.41 3.19 -9.81
N PHE A 14 5.50 3.71 -9.23
CA PHE A 14 5.75 5.13 -9.12
C PHE A 14 7.25 5.38 -9.24
N TYR A 15 7.71 5.83 -10.41
CA TYR A 15 9.13 5.94 -10.76
C TYR A 15 9.90 4.63 -10.50
N SER A 16 9.36 3.50 -10.96
CA SER A 16 9.93 2.17 -10.68
C SER A 16 10.43 1.47 -11.95
N LYS A 17 10.79 2.23 -12.97
CA LYS A 17 11.14 1.74 -14.33
C LYS A 17 12.21 0.65 -14.33
N ASN A 18 13.21 0.77 -13.45
CA ASN A 18 14.33 -0.17 -13.38
C ASN A 18 14.07 -1.34 -12.42
N ILE A 19 12.96 -1.31 -11.67
CA ILE A 19 12.68 -2.26 -10.58
C ILE A 19 11.55 -3.21 -10.97
N ILE A 20 10.49 -2.69 -11.61
CA ILE A 20 9.21 -3.38 -11.83
C ILE A 20 9.34 -4.69 -12.62
N GLU A 21 10.31 -4.82 -13.51
CA GLU A 21 10.49 -6.04 -14.31
C GLU A 21 10.93 -7.24 -13.45
N LYS A 22 11.62 -6.99 -12.33
CA LYS A 22 12.10 -8.07 -11.46
C LYS A 22 10.96 -8.92 -10.89
N PRO A 23 9.97 -8.34 -10.19
CA PRO A 23 8.83 -9.12 -9.71
C PRO A 23 7.95 -9.67 -10.84
N ILE A 24 7.77 -8.95 -11.96
CA ILE A 24 7.02 -9.48 -13.12
C ILE A 24 7.64 -10.79 -13.63
N ASN A 25 8.96 -10.87 -13.73
CA ASN A 25 9.67 -12.07 -14.20
C ASN A 25 9.56 -13.27 -13.24
N GLN A 26 9.14 -13.09 -12.01
CA GLN A 26 8.91 -14.17 -11.04
C GLN A 26 7.51 -14.79 -11.14
N ILE A 27 6.62 -14.15 -11.90
CA ILE A 27 5.23 -14.56 -12.07
C ILE A 27 5.08 -15.44 -13.32
N ASP A 28 4.20 -16.44 -13.23
CA ASP A 28 3.86 -17.27 -14.38
C ASP A 28 3.22 -16.41 -15.49
N LYS A 29 3.68 -16.61 -16.73
CA LYS A 29 3.24 -15.85 -17.92
C LYS A 29 1.76 -16.03 -18.26
N GLU A 30 1.10 -17.03 -17.71
CA GLU A 30 -0.33 -17.22 -17.91
C GLU A 30 -1.19 -16.43 -16.92
N ILE A 31 -0.62 -15.89 -15.82
CA ILE A 31 -1.36 -15.09 -14.84
C ILE A 31 -1.47 -13.65 -15.35
N PRO A 32 -2.67 -13.08 -15.49
CA PRO A 32 -2.85 -11.68 -15.87
C PRO A 32 -2.23 -10.72 -14.84
N ILE A 33 -1.51 -9.72 -15.33
CA ILE A 33 -0.88 -8.69 -14.52
C ILE A 33 -1.41 -7.32 -14.95
N ILE A 34 -1.83 -6.51 -13.98
CA ILE A 34 -2.16 -5.10 -14.18
C ILE A 34 -1.10 -4.26 -13.47
N VAL A 35 -0.45 -3.38 -14.19
CA VAL A 35 0.45 -2.37 -13.64
C VAL A 35 -0.25 -1.02 -13.69
N VAL A 36 -0.44 -0.37 -12.54
CA VAL A 36 -0.95 1.00 -12.48
C VAL A 36 0.24 1.94 -12.34
N GLU A 37 0.53 2.69 -13.42
CA GLU A 37 1.71 3.56 -13.50
C GLU A 37 1.37 4.98 -13.04
N ASN A 38 1.61 5.24 -11.76
CA ASN A 38 1.25 6.48 -11.07
C ASN A 38 2.20 7.66 -11.33
N SER A 39 3.36 7.46 -11.96
CA SER A 39 4.26 8.54 -12.41
C SER A 39 3.92 9.06 -13.81
N LEU A 40 2.91 8.47 -14.47
CA LEU A 40 2.41 8.83 -15.79
C LEU A 40 3.41 8.58 -16.93
N ASP A 41 4.35 7.63 -16.74
CA ASP A 41 5.37 7.26 -17.72
C ASP A 41 4.77 6.38 -18.83
N LYS A 42 4.56 6.99 -20.01
CA LYS A 42 4.05 6.30 -21.20
C LYS A 42 5.07 5.36 -21.80
N ASP A 43 6.35 5.70 -21.76
CA ASP A 43 7.41 4.86 -22.32
C ASP A 43 7.54 3.55 -21.54
N LEU A 44 7.34 3.61 -20.21
CA LEU A 44 7.29 2.39 -19.38
C LEU A 44 6.10 1.52 -19.76
N LYS A 45 4.92 2.12 -20.03
CA LYS A 45 3.74 1.38 -20.50
C LYS A 45 4.06 0.62 -21.79
N ASP A 46 4.54 1.33 -22.81
CA ASP A 46 4.80 0.74 -24.13
C ASP A 46 5.84 -0.38 -24.01
N LYS A 47 6.91 -0.16 -23.26
CA LYS A 47 7.95 -1.15 -22.98
C LYS A 47 7.42 -2.43 -22.32
N LEU A 48 6.57 -2.30 -21.30
CA LEU A 48 6.06 -3.46 -20.56
C LEU A 48 5.03 -4.24 -21.38
N GLU A 49 4.11 -3.56 -22.08
CA GLU A 49 3.09 -4.22 -22.91
C GLU A 49 3.68 -4.87 -24.16
N GLU A 50 4.76 -4.34 -24.73
CA GLU A 50 5.49 -4.97 -25.84
C GLU A 50 6.24 -6.23 -25.36
N LYS A 51 6.85 -6.19 -24.18
CA LYS A 51 7.69 -7.27 -23.67
C LYS A 51 6.91 -8.44 -23.06
N TYR A 52 5.77 -8.15 -22.42
CA TYR A 52 5.01 -9.12 -21.64
C TYR A 52 3.56 -9.21 -22.11
N SER A 53 3.19 -10.31 -22.76
CA SER A 53 1.85 -10.52 -23.31
C SER A 53 0.74 -10.62 -22.28
N ASN A 54 1.07 -10.91 -21.01
CA ASN A 54 0.14 -11.01 -19.89
C ASN A 54 0.08 -9.71 -19.02
N VAL A 55 0.78 -8.66 -19.42
CA VAL A 55 0.81 -7.37 -18.70
C VAL A 55 -0.07 -6.35 -19.41
N LYS A 56 -0.94 -5.69 -18.65
CA LYS A 56 -1.71 -4.51 -19.05
C LYS A 56 -1.30 -3.34 -18.17
N VAL A 57 -0.92 -2.20 -18.76
CA VAL A 57 -0.54 -1.00 -17.99
C VAL A 57 -1.64 0.05 -18.07
N LEU A 58 -2.07 0.52 -16.90
CA LEU A 58 -3.05 1.58 -16.74
C LEU A 58 -2.35 2.86 -16.28
N ILE A 59 -2.57 3.97 -16.97
CA ILE A 59 -2.07 5.28 -16.58
C ILE A 59 -3.27 6.12 -16.13
N PRO A 60 -3.40 6.47 -14.85
CA PRO A 60 -4.45 7.36 -14.36
C PRO A 60 -4.21 8.80 -14.82
N GLU A 61 -5.23 9.66 -14.77
CA GLU A 61 -5.09 11.08 -15.13
C GLU A 61 -4.08 11.83 -14.25
N LYS A 62 -3.89 11.38 -13.03
CA LYS A 62 -2.96 11.94 -12.04
C LYS A 62 -2.50 10.87 -11.07
N ASN A 63 -1.41 11.13 -10.33
CA ASN A 63 -1.00 10.24 -9.24
C ASN A 63 -2.12 10.14 -8.19
N THR A 64 -2.66 8.95 -8.02
CA THR A 64 -3.78 8.63 -7.13
C THR A 64 -3.35 8.16 -5.74
N GLY A 65 -2.05 8.05 -5.48
CA GLY A 65 -1.50 7.44 -4.27
C GLY A 65 -1.52 5.91 -4.33
N ASN A 66 -1.20 5.27 -3.20
CA ASN A 66 -1.10 3.81 -3.18
C ASN A 66 -2.48 3.15 -3.27
N GLY A 67 -3.37 3.37 -2.30
CA GLY A 67 -4.71 2.78 -2.30
C GLY A 67 -5.55 3.18 -3.51
N GLY A 68 -5.46 4.45 -3.96
CA GLY A 68 -6.11 4.91 -5.18
C GLY A 68 -5.58 4.20 -6.43
N GLY A 69 -4.26 3.95 -6.51
CA GLY A 69 -3.65 3.17 -7.58
C GLY A 69 -4.16 1.73 -7.60
N ILE A 70 -4.23 1.09 -6.42
CA ILE A 70 -4.81 -0.26 -6.32
C ILE A 70 -6.26 -0.25 -6.81
N ASN A 71 -7.06 0.77 -6.46
CA ASN A 71 -8.44 0.90 -6.94
C ASN A 71 -8.56 0.99 -8.46
N VAL A 72 -7.64 1.71 -9.12
CA VAL A 72 -7.60 1.78 -10.59
C VAL A 72 -7.45 0.38 -11.18
N GLY A 73 -6.54 -0.42 -10.63
CA GLY A 73 -6.36 -1.81 -11.04
C GLY A 73 -7.58 -2.68 -10.73
N LEU A 74 -8.13 -2.60 -9.51
CA LEU A 74 -9.26 -3.39 -9.05
C LEU A 74 -10.53 -3.20 -9.91
N LYS A 75 -10.76 -2.01 -10.46
CA LYS A 75 -11.91 -1.70 -11.34
C LYS A 75 -11.86 -2.48 -12.67
N GLU A 76 -10.68 -2.92 -13.11
CA GLU A 76 -10.47 -3.69 -14.34
C GLU A 76 -10.51 -5.21 -14.12
N VAL A 77 -10.47 -5.66 -12.87
CA VAL A 77 -10.38 -7.08 -12.52
C VAL A 77 -11.72 -7.80 -12.69
N LYS A 78 -11.66 -8.99 -13.29
CA LYS A 78 -12.80 -9.92 -13.43
C LYS A 78 -12.58 -11.26 -12.72
N SER A 79 -11.36 -11.52 -12.26
CA SER A 79 -11.00 -12.74 -11.55
C SER A 79 -11.61 -12.80 -10.15
N LYS A 80 -11.70 -14.00 -9.60
CA LYS A 80 -12.24 -14.28 -8.25
C LYS A 80 -11.34 -13.69 -7.17
N PHE A 81 -10.03 -13.69 -7.41
CA PHE A 81 -9.01 -13.22 -6.49
C PHE A 81 -8.09 -12.21 -7.14
N VAL A 82 -7.49 -11.36 -6.31
CA VAL A 82 -6.45 -10.41 -6.70
C VAL A 82 -5.29 -10.49 -5.73
N LEU A 83 -4.07 -10.55 -6.23
CA LEU A 83 -2.86 -10.38 -5.44
C LEU A 83 -2.25 -9.01 -5.76
N TYR A 84 -2.32 -8.07 -4.82
CA TYR A 84 -1.55 -6.84 -4.86
C TYR A 84 -0.14 -7.09 -4.34
N LEU A 85 0.85 -6.53 -5.00
CA LEU A 85 2.26 -6.60 -4.63
C LEU A 85 2.94 -5.25 -4.79
N ASP A 86 3.77 -4.88 -3.81
CA ASP A 86 4.74 -3.81 -3.99
C ASP A 86 5.82 -4.24 -4.99
N VAL A 87 6.36 -3.28 -5.74
CA VAL A 87 7.36 -3.55 -6.79
C VAL A 87 8.71 -4.04 -6.26
N ASP A 88 8.97 -3.90 -4.96
CA ASP A 88 10.19 -4.35 -4.28
C ASP A 88 9.97 -5.63 -3.43
N VAL A 89 8.92 -6.38 -3.74
CA VAL A 89 8.67 -7.71 -3.17
C VAL A 89 9.31 -8.78 -4.06
N GLU A 90 10.02 -9.69 -3.42
CA GLU A 90 10.55 -10.91 -4.06
C GLU A 90 9.68 -12.11 -3.67
N LEU A 91 9.21 -12.82 -4.68
CA LEU A 91 8.34 -13.99 -4.54
C LEU A 91 9.10 -15.28 -4.78
N ASN A 92 8.67 -16.34 -4.09
CA ASN A 92 8.92 -17.71 -4.51
C ASN A 92 7.76 -18.20 -5.38
N LYS A 93 8.01 -19.08 -6.37
CA LYS A 93 6.94 -19.67 -7.20
C LYS A 93 5.82 -20.29 -6.34
N SER A 94 6.18 -20.94 -5.25
CA SER A 94 5.24 -21.57 -4.33
C SER A 94 4.39 -20.58 -3.54
N THR A 95 4.79 -19.31 -3.40
CA THR A 95 4.06 -18.32 -2.60
C THR A 95 2.68 -18.04 -3.17
N ILE A 96 2.59 -17.79 -4.48
CA ILE A 96 1.32 -17.51 -5.16
C ILE A 96 0.39 -18.72 -5.11
N GLU A 97 0.92 -19.92 -5.41
CA GLU A 97 0.17 -21.18 -5.36
C GLU A 97 -0.33 -21.46 -3.93
N THR A 98 0.50 -21.22 -2.92
CA THR A 98 0.14 -21.42 -1.52
C THR A 98 -0.98 -20.49 -1.09
N LEU A 99 -0.92 -19.19 -1.44
CA LEU A 99 -2.00 -18.24 -1.18
C LEU A 99 -3.29 -18.66 -1.88
N TYR A 100 -3.21 -18.99 -3.16
CA TYR A 100 -4.37 -19.43 -3.95
C TYR A 100 -5.01 -20.70 -3.39
N ASN A 101 -4.22 -21.74 -3.08
CA ASN A 101 -4.73 -22.99 -2.56
C ASN A 101 -5.37 -22.85 -1.17
N ASN A 102 -4.88 -21.92 -0.35
CA ASN A 102 -5.54 -21.57 0.92
C ASN A 102 -6.82 -20.78 0.68
N ALA A 103 -6.83 -19.84 -0.27
CA ALA A 103 -8.01 -19.05 -0.62
C ALA A 103 -9.18 -19.92 -1.12
N GLU A 104 -8.89 -21.02 -1.82
CA GLU A 104 -9.92 -21.97 -2.27
C GLU A 104 -10.51 -22.82 -1.14
N LYS A 105 -9.81 -22.97 -0.03
CA LYS A 105 -10.22 -23.81 1.11
C LYS A 105 -10.79 -23.04 2.29
N LEU A 106 -10.45 -21.75 2.37
CA LEU A 106 -10.80 -20.92 3.52
C LEU A 106 -12.08 -20.13 3.21
N ASP A 107 -12.98 -20.12 4.18
CA ASP A 107 -14.23 -19.36 4.11
C ASP A 107 -14.14 -18.04 4.87
N ASN A 108 -15.03 -17.12 4.52
CA ASN A 108 -15.28 -15.86 5.22
C ASN A 108 -14.04 -14.99 5.46
N PHE A 109 -13.12 -14.94 4.49
CA PHE A 109 -12.00 -14.01 4.52
C PHE A 109 -12.15 -12.91 3.47
N SER A 110 -11.60 -11.75 3.77
CA SER A 110 -11.45 -10.64 2.82
C SER A 110 -10.04 -10.58 2.24
N ILE A 111 -9.04 -10.82 3.09
CA ILE A 111 -7.64 -10.61 2.78
C ILE A 111 -6.82 -11.76 3.36
N LEU A 112 -5.92 -12.32 2.53
CA LEU A 112 -4.81 -13.15 2.99
C LEU A 112 -3.50 -12.38 2.84
N GLY A 113 -2.56 -12.60 3.75
CA GLY A 113 -1.20 -12.08 3.64
C GLY A 113 -0.17 -13.19 3.78
N PRO A 114 0.97 -13.10 3.10
CA PRO A 114 2.11 -13.99 3.31
C PRO A 114 2.87 -13.62 4.59
N SER A 115 3.67 -14.53 5.08
CA SER A 115 4.74 -14.23 6.03
C SER A 115 5.87 -13.46 5.32
N ILE A 116 6.57 -12.61 6.07
CA ILE A 116 7.69 -11.84 5.54
C ILE A 116 8.98 -12.34 6.18
N LYS A 117 9.93 -12.75 5.36
CA LYS A 117 11.22 -13.25 5.82
C LYS A 117 11.91 -12.22 6.71
N ASN A 118 12.38 -12.65 7.86
CA ASN A 118 13.06 -11.80 8.85
C ASN A 118 12.20 -10.65 9.43
N PHE A 119 10.88 -10.68 9.25
CA PHE A 119 9.97 -9.71 9.83
C PHE A 119 8.82 -10.42 10.57
N PRO A 120 9.06 -10.92 11.80
CA PRO A 120 8.00 -11.56 12.57
C PRO A 120 6.94 -10.53 13.00
N TYR A 121 5.68 -10.89 12.83
CA TYR A 121 4.58 -10.05 13.30
C TYR A 121 4.55 -10.02 14.84
N LYS A 122 4.29 -8.82 15.40
CA LYS A 122 4.11 -8.66 16.84
C LYS A 122 2.87 -9.39 17.32
N ASN A 123 2.92 -9.88 18.55
CA ASN A 123 1.80 -10.61 19.16
C ASN A 123 0.49 -9.80 19.19
N GLU A 124 0.56 -8.47 19.30
CA GLU A 124 -0.60 -7.57 19.29
C GLU A 124 -1.37 -7.55 17.96
N PHE A 125 -0.79 -8.06 16.87
CA PHE A 125 -1.45 -8.13 15.57
C PHE A 125 -2.26 -9.43 15.38
N TYR A 126 -2.06 -10.44 16.23
CA TYR A 126 -2.82 -11.68 16.17
C TYR A 126 -4.15 -11.52 16.94
N LEU A 127 -5.28 -11.83 16.28
CA LEU A 127 -6.59 -11.97 16.92
C LEU A 127 -6.78 -13.41 17.40
N ASP A 128 -6.39 -14.37 16.57
CA ASP A 128 -6.41 -15.79 16.91
C ASP A 128 -5.24 -16.48 16.20
N LYS A 129 -4.44 -17.22 16.98
CA LYS A 129 -3.32 -18.00 16.47
C LYS A 129 -3.78 -19.41 16.15
N ASN A 130 -3.38 -19.89 14.97
CA ASN A 130 -3.66 -21.26 14.54
C ASN A 130 -5.16 -21.60 14.49
N ILE A 131 -5.96 -20.79 13.75
CA ILE A 131 -7.34 -21.17 13.38
C ILE A 131 -7.33 -22.59 12.78
N ILE A 132 -6.33 -22.82 11.91
CA ILE A 132 -5.83 -24.14 11.49
C ILE A 132 -4.30 -24.04 11.47
N PRO A 133 -3.54 -25.16 11.49
CA PRO A 133 -2.08 -25.12 11.49
C PRO A 133 -1.51 -24.22 10.37
N GLY A 134 -0.71 -23.22 10.76
CA GLY A 134 -0.07 -22.26 9.83
C GLY A 134 -0.98 -21.16 9.28
N VAL A 135 -2.23 -21.01 9.80
CA VAL A 135 -3.17 -19.93 9.43
C VAL A 135 -3.62 -19.17 10.67
N HIS A 136 -3.37 -17.88 10.70
CA HIS A 136 -3.68 -17.02 11.83
C HIS A 136 -4.65 -15.91 11.48
N SER A 137 -5.60 -15.60 12.37
CA SER A 137 -6.44 -14.40 12.25
C SER A 137 -5.69 -13.19 12.77
N MET A 138 -5.70 -12.12 11.97
CA MET A 138 -4.93 -10.91 12.20
C MET A 138 -5.85 -9.67 12.25
N ASN A 139 -5.43 -8.66 13.03
CA ASN A 139 -6.02 -7.32 12.91
C ASN A 139 -5.20 -6.41 11.98
N PHE A 140 -3.97 -6.83 11.68
CA PHE A 140 -3.05 -6.12 10.80
C PHE A 140 -2.10 -7.10 10.12
N ILE A 141 -1.88 -6.90 8.81
CA ILE A 141 -0.79 -7.49 8.04
C ILE A 141 -0.09 -6.37 7.27
N THR A 142 1.16 -6.58 6.86
CA THR A 142 1.92 -5.57 6.13
C THR A 142 1.36 -5.42 4.71
N GLY A 143 1.16 -4.17 4.27
CA GLY A 143 0.51 -3.84 3.00
C GLY A 143 1.29 -4.18 1.73
N CYS A 144 2.53 -4.68 1.82
CA CYS A 144 3.37 -4.94 0.65
C CYS A 144 2.93 -6.14 -0.23
N ALA A 145 2.09 -7.04 0.32
CA ALA A 145 1.50 -8.16 -0.41
C ALA A 145 0.13 -8.52 0.18
N LEU A 146 -0.94 -8.29 -0.58
CA LEU A 146 -2.31 -8.46 -0.14
C LEU A 146 -3.10 -9.29 -1.14
N PHE A 147 -3.55 -10.47 -0.72
CA PHE A 147 -4.38 -11.35 -1.54
C PHE A 147 -5.85 -11.16 -1.19
N PHE A 148 -6.60 -10.55 -2.10
CA PHE A 148 -8.00 -10.17 -1.90
C PHE A 148 -8.98 -11.21 -2.40
N ASN A 149 -10.02 -11.48 -1.63
CA ASN A 149 -11.25 -12.12 -2.09
C ASN A 149 -12.16 -11.03 -2.68
N MET A 150 -12.35 -11.02 -3.99
CA MET A 150 -13.10 -9.97 -4.68
C MET A 150 -14.57 -9.90 -4.26
N LYS A 151 -15.19 -11.03 -3.93
CA LYS A 151 -16.56 -11.05 -3.42
C LYS A 151 -16.68 -10.31 -2.07
N ALA A 152 -15.75 -10.56 -1.16
CA ALA A 152 -15.69 -9.86 0.12
C ALA A 152 -15.33 -8.38 -0.08
N LEU A 153 -14.35 -8.08 -0.92
CA LEU A 153 -13.89 -6.73 -1.19
C LEU A 153 -14.99 -5.85 -1.81
N ASN A 154 -15.80 -6.38 -2.73
CA ASN A 154 -16.95 -5.68 -3.28
C ASN A 154 -18.02 -5.37 -2.21
N SER A 155 -18.18 -6.24 -1.22
CA SER A 155 -19.08 -5.98 -0.08
C SER A 155 -18.53 -4.91 0.87
N ILE A 156 -17.21 -4.92 1.16
CA ILE A 156 -16.54 -3.99 2.08
C ILE A 156 -16.40 -2.60 1.46
N GLY A 157 -16.25 -2.55 0.15
CA GLY A 157 -15.82 -1.39 -0.64
C GLY A 157 -14.29 -1.33 -0.76
N PHE A 158 -13.81 -0.74 -1.83
CA PHE A 158 -12.39 -0.60 -2.16
C PHE A 158 -11.68 0.36 -1.19
N PHE A 159 -10.42 0.69 -1.48
CA PHE A 159 -9.66 1.63 -0.66
C PHE A 159 -10.29 3.03 -0.62
N ASP A 160 -10.15 3.73 0.49
CA ASP A 160 -10.62 5.11 0.62
C ASP A 160 -9.69 6.06 -0.17
N GLU A 161 -10.18 6.58 -1.29
CA GLU A 161 -9.40 7.46 -2.19
C GLU A 161 -9.02 8.82 -1.57
N LYS A 162 -9.59 9.19 -0.41
CA LYS A 162 -9.13 10.36 0.36
C LYS A 162 -7.78 10.12 1.01
N ILE A 163 -7.44 8.86 1.30
CA ILE A 163 -6.14 8.48 1.86
C ILE A 163 -5.16 8.29 0.70
N PHE A 164 -4.28 9.27 0.50
CA PHE A 164 -3.28 9.19 -0.57
C PHE A 164 -2.14 8.22 -0.23
N LEU A 165 -1.67 8.24 1.02
CA LEU A 165 -0.56 7.41 1.49
C LEU A 165 -0.65 7.22 3.00
N TYR A 166 -0.34 6.01 3.48
CA TYR A 166 -0.43 5.54 4.87
C TYR A 166 -1.86 5.45 5.42
N TYR A 167 -2.14 4.42 6.18
CA TYR A 167 -3.44 4.06 6.76
C TYR A 167 -4.48 3.55 5.75
N GLU A 168 -4.17 3.45 4.46
CA GLU A 168 -5.06 2.83 3.47
C GLU A 168 -5.38 1.39 3.82
N GLU A 169 -4.37 0.61 4.21
CA GLU A 169 -4.54 -0.78 4.64
C GLU A 169 -5.27 -0.87 5.98
N ASN A 170 -4.91 -0.01 6.94
CA ASN A 170 -5.60 0.03 8.23
C ASN A 170 -7.10 0.31 8.07
N ASP A 171 -7.47 1.19 7.13
CA ASP A 171 -8.86 1.52 6.83
C ASP A 171 -9.62 0.30 6.30
N ILE A 172 -9.05 -0.40 5.32
CA ILE A 172 -9.71 -1.57 4.73
C ILE A 172 -9.75 -2.75 5.70
N TYR A 173 -8.72 -2.95 6.54
CA TYR A 173 -8.71 -3.97 7.57
C TYR A 173 -9.82 -3.74 8.60
N LEU A 174 -9.93 -2.52 9.10
CA LEU A 174 -10.97 -2.20 10.08
C LEU A 174 -12.37 -2.32 9.49
N ARG A 175 -12.58 -1.95 8.22
CA ARG A 175 -13.86 -2.16 7.52
C ARG A 175 -14.16 -3.65 7.30
N SER A 176 -13.14 -4.45 7.00
CA SER A 176 -13.27 -5.91 6.88
C SER A 176 -13.75 -6.54 8.18
N LEU A 177 -13.04 -6.23 9.28
CA LEU A 177 -13.37 -6.77 10.60
C LEU A 177 -14.75 -6.32 11.08
N LYS A 178 -15.17 -5.07 10.81
CA LYS A 178 -16.52 -4.57 11.13
C LYS A 178 -17.64 -5.27 10.36
N LYS A 179 -17.31 -5.96 9.29
CA LYS A 179 -18.24 -6.79 8.49
C LYS A 179 -18.03 -8.29 8.72
N ASP A 180 -17.37 -8.65 9.81
CA ASP A 180 -17.09 -10.02 10.23
C ASP A 180 -16.26 -10.85 9.23
N PHE A 181 -15.57 -10.20 8.28
CA PHE A 181 -14.59 -10.87 7.44
C PHE A 181 -13.26 -11.02 8.16
N LYS A 182 -12.63 -12.17 7.98
CA LYS A 182 -11.29 -12.45 8.52
C LYS A 182 -10.20 -11.86 7.64
N ILE A 183 -9.13 -11.42 8.28
CA ILE A 183 -7.83 -11.11 7.68
C ILE A 183 -6.90 -12.22 8.15
N LEU A 184 -6.29 -12.96 7.23
CA LEU A 184 -5.57 -14.17 7.57
C LEU A 184 -4.11 -14.11 7.11
N LEU A 185 -3.19 -14.47 7.99
CA LEU A 185 -1.79 -14.70 7.67
C LEU A 185 -1.58 -16.18 7.33
N ILE A 186 -0.93 -16.43 6.20
CA ILE A 186 -0.57 -17.78 5.74
C ILE A 186 0.94 -17.96 5.93
N GLU A 187 1.35 -18.70 6.96
CA GLU A 187 2.78 -18.86 7.29
C GLU A 187 3.59 -19.52 6.18
N ALA A 188 3.01 -20.52 5.51
CA ALA A 188 3.67 -21.26 4.45
C ALA A 188 3.86 -20.43 3.15
N ALA A 189 3.19 -19.30 3.01
CA ALA A 189 3.40 -18.37 1.93
C ALA A 189 4.42 -17.31 2.37
N GLU A 190 5.68 -17.48 1.98
CA GLU A 190 6.76 -16.57 2.40
C GLU A 190 7.16 -15.62 1.24
N ILE A 191 7.38 -14.36 1.58
CA ILE A 191 7.98 -13.34 0.69
C ILE A 191 9.23 -12.73 1.33
N ASN A 192 10.06 -12.11 0.48
CA ASN A 192 11.11 -11.21 0.93
C ASN A 192 10.75 -9.78 0.50
N HIS A 193 10.70 -8.84 1.45
CA HIS A 193 10.42 -7.44 1.17
C HIS A 193 11.70 -6.62 1.39
N LEU A 194 12.24 -6.06 0.29
CA LEU A 194 13.52 -5.35 0.31
C LEU A 194 13.44 -4.02 1.05
N GLY A 195 12.25 -3.42 1.11
CA GLY A 195 11.95 -2.17 1.80
C GLY A 195 12.74 -0.96 1.27
N ASN A 196 12.09 0.19 1.17
CA ASN A 196 12.68 1.45 0.68
C ASN A 196 13.36 1.39 -0.71
N SER A 197 13.06 0.37 -1.51
CA SER A 197 13.63 0.11 -2.84
C SER A 197 12.61 0.25 -3.96
N SER A 198 11.40 0.71 -3.66
CA SER A 198 10.27 0.76 -4.59
C SER A 198 10.33 1.88 -5.63
N THR A 199 11.29 2.79 -5.55
CA THR A 199 11.42 3.91 -6.50
C THR A 199 12.86 4.13 -6.95
N ASP A 200 13.04 4.51 -8.22
CA ASP A 200 14.34 4.90 -8.80
C ASP A 200 14.78 6.33 -8.46
N LEU A 201 13.99 7.06 -7.66
CA LEU A 201 14.20 8.49 -7.46
C LEU A 201 15.46 8.81 -6.65
N ILE A 202 16.29 9.69 -7.22
CA ILE A 202 17.47 10.25 -6.58
C ILE A 202 17.08 11.32 -5.53
N GLN A 203 15.91 11.96 -5.66
CA GLN A 203 15.44 13.03 -4.76
C GLN A 203 14.74 12.48 -3.51
N ARG A 204 15.52 11.87 -2.62
CA ARG A 204 15.01 11.29 -1.36
C ARG A 204 14.34 12.31 -0.43
N ASP A 205 14.82 13.55 -0.43
CA ASP A 205 14.35 14.61 0.48
C ASP A 205 12.88 14.99 0.22
N ASP A 206 12.50 15.17 -1.04
CA ASP A 206 11.12 15.50 -1.40
C ASP A 206 10.16 14.35 -1.11
N ILE A 207 10.60 13.12 -1.33
CA ILE A 207 9.84 11.92 -0.97
C ILE A 207 9.64 11.88 0.55
N GLU A 208 10.66 12.15 1.34
CA GLU A 208 10.58 12.12 2.80
C GLU A 208 9.64 13.22 3.33
N ILE A 209 9.71 14.43 2.78
CA ILE A 209 8.78 15.52 3.12
C ILE A 209 7.34 15.11 2.81
N ASN A 210 7.09 14.58 1.60
CA ASN A 210 5.78 14.11 1.17
C ASN A 210 5.22 13.00 2.08
N ARG A 211 6.04 11.99 2.36
CA ARG A 211 5.69 10.88 3.27
C ARG A 211 5.32 11.39 4.66
N ASN A 212 6.08 12.33 5.21
CA ASN A 212 5.81 12.88 6.54
C ASN A 212 4.52 13.71 6.60
N TRP A 213 4.21 14.46 5.53
CA TRP A 213 2.95 15.20 5.44
C TRP A 213 1.75 14.25 5.44
N HIS A 214 1.78 13.24 4.55
CA HIS A 214 0.69 12.28 4.42
C HIS A 214 0.53 11.40 5.66
N LEU A 215 1.62 10.93 6.27
CA LEU A 215 1.56 10.15 7.50
C LEU A 215 0.80 10.90 8.59
N MET A 216 1.02 12.20 8.73
CA MET A 216 0.37 13.00 9.76
C MET A 216 -1.08 13.32 9.42
N TRP A 217 -1.35 13.65 8.15
CA TRP A 217 -2.72 13.87 7.66
C TRP A 217 -3.56 12.62 7.84
N SER A 218 -3.07 11.49 7.35
CA SER A 218 -3.77 10.20 7.40
C SER A 218 -3.95 9.69 8.82
N THR A 219 -2.99 9.94 9.73
CA THR A 219 -3.16 9.62 11.16
C THR A 219 -4.41 10.32 11.73
N PHE A 220 -4.57 11.63 11.49
CA PHE A 220 -5.74 12.34 11.99
C PHE A 220 -7.02 11.87 11.31
N TYR A 221 -7.01 11.82 9.98
CA TYR A 221 -8.18 11.42 9.18
C TYR A 221 -8.70 10.04 9.55
N PHE A 222 -7.84 9.03 9.60
CA PHE A 222 -8.20 7.65 9.96
C PHE A 222 -8.85 7.57 11.35
N HIS A 223 -8.23 8.20 12.36
CA HIS A 223 -8.79 8.16 13.71
C HIS A 223 -10.09 8.93 13.81
N ASN A 224 -10.22 10.07 13.12
CA ASN A 224 -11.48 10.81 13.07
C ASN A 224 -12.60 10.00 12.40
N LYS A 225 -12.29 9.37 11.25
CA LYS A 225 -13.24 8.54 10.48
C LYS A 225 -13.79 7.36 11.29
N HIS A 226 -12.93 6.67 12.03
CA HIS A 226 -13.29 5.41 12.66
C HIS A 226 -13.64 5.50 14.15
N PHE A 227 -13.09 6.48 14.86
CA PHE A 227 -13.16 6.58 16.31
C PHE A 227 -13.61 7.97 16.81
N GLY A 228 -13.87 8.91 15.90
CA GLY A 228 -14.32 10.24 16.19
C GLY A 228 -13.21 11.25 16.50
N ILE A 229 -13.62 12.52 16.55
CA ILE A 229 -12.71 13.68 16.60
C ILE A 229 -11.82 13.70 17.85
N ILE A 230 -12.35 13.30 19.00
CA ILE A 230 -11.59 13.25 20.26
C ILE A 230 -10.40 12.30 20.12
N LYS A 231 -10.63 11.11 19.55
CA LYS A 231 -9.57 10.11 19.34
C LYS A 231 -8.53 10.58 18.33
N ALA A 232 -8.94 11.31 17.30
CA ALA A 232 -8.03 11.92 16.35
C ALA A 232 -7.09 12.92 17.01
N TYR A 233 -7.62 13.80 17.88
CA TYR A 233 -6.80 14.73 18.66
C TYR A 233 -5.87 14.00 19.64
N GLU A 234 -6.36 13.03 20.38
CA GLU A 234 -5.54 12.21 21.29
C GLU A 234 -4.30 11.62 20.57
N LYS A 235 -4.50 11.13 19.35
CA LYS A 235 -3.44 10.49 18.55
C LYS A 235 -2.48 11.48 17.86
N THR A 236 -2.84 12.76 17.75
CA THR A 236 -2.07 13.70 16.94
C THR A 236 -1.56 14.92 17.67
N ILE A 237 -2.17 15.34 18.81
CA ILE A 237 -1.79 16.58 19.49
C ILE A 237 -0.33 16.59 19.94
N PHE A 238 0.14 15.53 20.58
CA PHE A 238 1.55 15.44 20.99
C PHE A 238 2.51 15.36 19.82
N LYS A 239 2.09 14.73 18.69
CA LYS A 239 2.87 14.72 17.46
C LYS A 239 2.97 16.12 16.85
N PHE A 240 1.89 16.91 16.93
CA PHE A 240 1.88 18.30 16.49
C PHE A 240 2.81 19.17 17.34
N LEU A 241 2.67 19.13 18.65
CA LEU A 241 3.50 19.92 19.60
C LEU A 241 4.99 19.54 19.47
N SER A 242 5.30 18.25 19.41
CA SER A 242 6.68 17.79 19.21
C SER A 242 7.25 18.25 17.85
N SER A 243 6.42 18.25 16.80
CA SER A 243 6.83 18.74 15.49
C SER A 243 7.06 20.25 15.49
N PHE A 244 6.25 21.00 16.22
CA PHE A 244 6.41 22.45 16.41
C PHE A 244 7.73 22.80 17.11
N ILE A 245 8.03 22.14 18.24
CA ILE A 245 9.30 22.34 18.96
C ILE A 245 10.49 22.01 18.07
N LYS A 246 10.43 20.88 17.36
CA LYS A 246 11.50 20.45 16.44
C LYS A 246 11.64 21.38 15.23
N PHE A 247 10.54 21.92 14.72
CA PHE A 247 10.57 22.94 13.66
C PHE A 247 11.33 24.19 14.12
N ILE A 248 11.07 24.71 15.32
CA ILE A 248 11.80 25.85 15.89
C ILE A 248 13.28 25.50 16.05
N PHE A 249 13.59 24.36 16.69
CA PHE A 249 14.97 23.93 16.91
C PHE A 249 15.75 23.83 15.58
N PHE A 250 15.22 23.16 14.57
CA PHE A 250 15.89 23.01 13.28
C PHE A 250 15.91 24.30 12.46
N SER A 251 15.06 25.27 12.78
CA SER A 251 15.18 26.63 12.20
C SER A 251 16.38 27.38 12.79
N VAL A 252 16.62 27.24 14.09
CA VAL A 252 17.77 27.87 14.78
C VAL A 252 19.10 27.24 14.34
N VAL A 253 19.16 25.90 14.30
CA VAL A 253 20.39 25.18 13.86
C VAL A 253 20.55 25.10 12.35
N GLN A 254 19.70 25.80 11.58
CA GLN A 254 19.74 25.91 10.10
C GLN A 254 19.74 24.58 9.35
N ASN A 255 19.13 23.53 9.91
CA ASN A 255 18.95 22.27 9.19
C ASN A 255 17.70 22.33 8.30
N HIS A 256 17.91 22.72 7.04
CA HIS A 256 16.82 23.00 6.10
C HIS A 256 15.91 21.80 5.82
N LEU A 257 16.46 20.59 5.68
CA LEU A 257 15.65 19.38 5.42
C LEU A 257 14.76 19.05 6.62
N LYS A 258 15.33 18.92 7.81
CA LYS A 258 14.56 18.61 9.02
C LYS A 258 13.51 19.68 9.32
N ARG A 259 13.83 20.96 9.11
CA ARG A 259 12.86 22.05 9.22
C ARG A 259 11.66 21.83 8.31
N LYS A 260 11.89 21.53 7.00
CA LYS A 260 10.81 21.24 6.03
C LYS A 260 9.99 20.02 6.43
N ILE A 261 10.62 18.94 6.90
CA ILE A 261 9.94 17.73 7.37
C ILE A 261 9.00 18.05 8.54
N TYR A 262 9.48 18.77 9.57
CA TYR A 262 8.63 19.07 10.73
C TYR A 262 7.55 20.08 10.42
N TYR A 263 7.78 21.03 9.51
CA TYR A 263 6.73 21.87 8.96
C TYR A 263 5.67 21.03 8.22
N ALA A 264 6.08 20.10 7.37
CA ALA A 264 5.17 19.21 6.65
C ALA A 264 4.31 18.38 7.61
N ARG A 265 4.89 17.87 8.70
CA ARG A 265 4.16 17.11 9.74
C ARG A 265 3.07 17.97 10.41
N MET A 266 3.38 19.21 10.80
CA MET A 266 2.39 20.13 11.37
C MET A 266 1.31 20.48 10.35
N SER A 267 1.72 20.82 9.12
CA SER A 267 0.81 21.16 8.04
C SER A 267 -0.15 20.01 7.71
N GLY A 268 0.34 18.77 7.69
CA GLY A 268 -0.51 17.59 7.47
C GLY A 268 -1.60 17.47 8.53
N ILE A 269 -1.25 17.51 9.81
CA ILE A 269 -2.23 17.47 10.91
C ILE A 269 -3.21 18.63 10.80
N PHE A 270 -2.72 19.85 10.64
CA PHE A 270 -3.57 21.05 10.58
C PHE A 270 -4.57 20.99 9.43
N ASN A 271 -4.13 20.60 8.21
CA ASN A 271 -5.02 20.47 7.07
C ASN A 271 -6.10 19.39 7.30
N ALA A 272 -5.76 18.29 7.95
CA ALA A 272 -6.75 17.27 8.32
C ALA A 272 -7.75 17.77 9.36
N MET A 273 -7.30 18.55 10.36
CA MET A 273 -8.15 19.15 11.39
C MET A 273 -9.21 20.10 10.81
N ILE A 274 -8.86 20.87 9.78
CA ILE A 274 -9.79 21.82 9.13
C ILE A 274 -10.54 21.17 7.94
N GLY A 275 -10.48 19.84 7.80
CA GLY A 275 -11.24 19.09 6.81
C GLY A 275 -10.76 19.24 5.37
N LYS A 276 -9.54 19.75 5.14
CA LYS A 276 -8.96 19.77 3.79
C LYS A 276 -8.54 18.39 3.35
N ASP A 277 -8.71 18.11 2.06
CA ASP A 277 -8.29 16.84 1.45
C ASP A 277 -6.77 16.64 1.52
N SER A 278 -6.33 15.43 1.25
CA SER A 278 -4.92 15.03 1.16
C SER A 278 -4.29 15.56 -0.13
N TRP A 279 -4.08 16.87 -0.20
CA TRP A 279 -3.69 17.59 -1.43
C TRP A 279 -2.19 17.70 -1.67
N PHE A 280 -1.37 17.57 -0.62
CA PHE A 280 0.06 17.85 -0.74
C PHE A 280 0.74 16.88 -1.72
N ARG A 281 1.48 17.45 -2.67
CA ARG A 281 2.35 16.72 -3.60
C ARG A 281 3.67 17.48 -3.63
N SER A 282 4.77 16.80 -3.30
CA SER A 282 6.09 17.40 -3.52
C SER A 282 6.29 17.58 -5.02
N SER A 283 6.91 18.69 -5.39
CA SER A 283 7.32 18.94 -6.78
C SER A 283 8.52 18.04 -7.09
N ILE A 284 8.25 16.79 -7.44
CA ILE A 284 9.28 15.92 -8.03
C ILE A 284 9.49 16.45 -9.45
N LYS A 285 10.52 17.27 -9.63
CA LYS A 285 10.95 17.70 -10.97
C LYS A 285 11.50 16.47 -11.67
N ASN A 286 10.87 16.10 -12.77
CA ASN A 286 11.43 15.15 -13.71
C ASN A 286 12.74 15.71 -14.25
N ASN A 287 13.89 15.27 -13.73
CA ASN A 287 15.17 15.46 -14.40
C ASN A 287 15.30 14.45 -15.54
N ILE A 288 14.35 14.50 -16.50
CA ILE A 288 14.42 13.72 -17.75
C ILE A 288 14.79 14.64 -18.93
N ASP A 289 14.95 15.95 -18.70
CA ASP A 289 15.44 16.87 -19.73
C ASP A 289 16.83 17.41 -19.32
N ASN A 290 17.85 16.58 -19.53
CA ASN A 290 19.25 17.00 -19.83
C ASN A 290 20.03 15.81 -20.40
#